data_ec87f9de82126147bdd4b8331b6fa768
#
_entry.id   ec87f9de82126147bdd4b8331b6fa768
#
_cell.length_a   1.000
_cell.length_b   1.000
_cell.length_c   1.000
_cell.angle_alpha   90.00
_cell.angle_beta   90.00
_cell.angle_gamma   90.00
#
_symmetry.space_group_name_H-M   'P 1'
#
loop_
_entity.id
_entity.type
_entity.pdbx_description
1 polymer ?
#
loop_
_entity_poly.entity_id
_entity_poly.type
_entity_poly.pdbx_seq_one_letter_code
_entity_poly.pdbx_strand_id
1 'polypeptide(L)'
;MLNELSAIVRKAGDIILSADMSKTHLEEKSSPGDFVTAYDIAVQEMLCDELKKVLPKAQFIGEESSHADLNRDGYCFIVDPIDGTANFAWNYCHSAVSVGLAYKEKMLLGLVYNPYLDELFSAEAGKGAFLNGKRISASKRNLENGLVCFGSSPYDKTKADATFSLARFLYENALDVRRSGSAALDICYIACGRCELFFEMSLAPWDYAAASLIVTEAGGLITTMQGESLQLHHRSSVLAGGREAYRDFWEIYKK
;
A
#
# COMPACT_ATOMS: atom_id res chain seq x y z
N MET A 1 -17.85 12.12 3.16
CA MET A 1 -16.79 11.21 3.69
C MET A 1 -15.57 11.17 2.77
N LEU A 2 -15.61 10.71 1.50
CA LEU A 2 -14.40 10.64 0.66
C LEU A 2 -13.66 11.99 0.54
N ASN A 3 -14.36 13.09 0.31
CA ASN A 3 -13.73 14.42 0.23
C ASN A 3 -13.09 14.87 1.56
N GLU A 4 -13.69 14.54 2.68
CA GLU A 4 -13.13 14.84 4.01
C GLU A 4 -11.86 14.04 4.25
N LEU A 5 -11.89 12.73 3.95
CA LEU A 5 -10.69 11.88 4.04
C LEU A 5 -9.60 12.36 3.08
N SER A 6 -9.96 12.80 1.88
CA SER A 6 -9.01 13.36 0.90
C SER A 6 -8.30 14.61 1.45
N ALA A 7 -9.01 15.48 2.16
CA ALA A 7 -8.40 16.65 2.80
C ALA A 7 -7.46 16.24 3.95
N ILE A 8 -7.84 15.23 4.72
CA ILE A 8 -7.06 14.73 5.85
C ILE A 8 -5.73 14.09 5.36
N VAL A 9 -5.76 13.24 4.33
CA VAL A 9 -4.53 12.61 3.82
C VAL A 9 -3.59 13.63 3.15
N ARG A 10 -4.14 14.68 2.53
CA ARG A 10 -3.32 15.80 2.01
C ARG A 10 -2.65 16.58 3.14
N LYS A 11 -3.38 16.88 4.23
CA LYS A 11 -2.81 17.51 5.42
C LYS A 11 -1.69 16.65 6.05
N ALA A 12 -1.83 15.32 6.03
CA ALA A 12 -0.77 14.39 6.43
C ALA A 12 0.46 14.53 5.51
N GLY A 13 0.22 14.60 4.19
CA GLY A 13 1.28 14.83 3.20
C GLY A 13 2.02 16.16 3.39
N ASP A 14 1.33 17.22 3.83
CA ASP A 14 1.97 18.51 4.13
C ASP A 14 2.98 18.37 5.28
N ILE A 15 2.70 17.52 6.28
CA ILE A 15 3.65 17.22 7.36
C ILE A 15 4.90 16.52 6.79
N ILE A 16 4.71 15.53 5.91
CA ILE A 16 5.82 14.82 5.25
C ILE A 16 6.69 15.79 4.43
N LEU A 17 6.07 16.67 3.64
CA LEU A 17 6.80 17.64 2.81
C LEU A 17 7.50 18.73 3.62
N SER A 18 6.99 19.05 4.81
CA SER A 18 7.60 20.06 5.71
C SER A 18 8.71 19.51 6.60
N ALA A 19 9.02 18.22 6.50
CA ALA A 19 9.98 17.56 7.37
C ALA A 19 11.39 18.13 7.18
N ASP A 20 12.03 18.45 8.31
CA ASP A 20 13.45 18.84 8.36
C ASP A 20 14.32 17.57 8.35
N MET A 21 14.77 17.18 7.17
CA MET A 21 15.56 15.96 6.98
C MET A 21 16.88 15.95 7.76
N SER A 22 17.40 17.13 8.14
CA SER A 22 18.61 17.22 8.99
C SER A 22 18.36 16.79 10.45
N LYS A 23 17.09 16.73 10.87
CA LYS A 23 16.63 16.33 12.19
C LYS A 23 15.87 14.99 12.19
N THR A 24 15.75 14.36 11.02
CA THR A 24 15.08 13.07 10.90
C THR A 24 16.02 11.99 11.39
N HIS A 25 15.76 11.45 12.57
CA HIS A 25 16.47 10.30 13.11
C HIS A 25 15.64 9.05 12.89
N LEU A 26 16.30 7.99 12.43
CA LEU A 26 15.72 6.67 12.34
C LEU A 26 15.91 5.94 13.67
N GLU A 27 14.83 5.40 14.17
CA GLU A 27 14.86 4.45 15.28
C GLU A 27 14.45 3.07 14.76
N GLU A 28 15.19 2.03 15.15
CA GLU A 28 14.80 0.66 14.89
C GLU A 28 13.67 0.26 15.85
N LYS A 29 12.59 -0.30 15.31
CA LYS A 29 11.46 -0.83 16.08
C LYS A 29 11.84 -2.19 16.71
N SER A 30 11.25 -3.26 16.17
CA SER A 30 11.34 -4.61 16.75
C SER A 30 12.34 -5.51 16.02
N SER A 31 12.78 -5.14 14.84
CA SER A 31 13.69 -5.95 14.01
C SER A 31 14.60 -5.08 13.15
N PRO A 32 15.80 -5.58 12.77
CA PRO A 32 16.69 -4.86 11.86
C PRO A 32 16.00 -4.52 10.53
N GLY A 33 16.08 -3.24 10.15
CA GLY A 33 15.46 -2.75 8.93
C GLY A 33 13.97 -2.35 9.06
N ASP A 34 13.39 -2.47 10.24
CA ASP A 34 12.09 -1.96 10.62
C ASP A 34 12.27 -0.62 11.35
N PHE A 35 11.99 0.48 10.66
CA PHE A 35 12.32 1.82 11.11
C PHE A 35 11.09 2.66 11.39
N VAL A 36 11.23 3.61 12.31
CA VAL A 36 10.27 4.65 12.60
C VAL A 36 10.99 5.99 12.72
N THR A 37 10.30 7.05 12.40
CA THR A 37 10.74 8.43 12.67
C THR A 37 9.71 9.14 13.53
N ALA A 38 10.11 10.25 14.15
CA ALA A 38 9.17 11.12 14.88
C ALA A 38 8.02 11.63 13.98
N TYR A 39 8.24 11.66 12.67
CA TYR A 39 7.22 12.06 11.69
C TYR A 39 6.17 10.97 11.46
N ASP A 40 6.53 9.69 11.47
CA ASP A 40 5.56 8.58 11.40
C ASP A 40 4.57 8.69 12.55
N ILE A 41 5.08 8.90 13.77
CA ILE A 41 4.26 9.07 14.97
C ILE A 41 3.37 10.31 14.86
N ALA A 42 3.94 11.47 14.49
CA ALA A 42 3.19 12.73 14.39
C ALA A 42 2.08 12.66 13.31
N VAL A 43 2.37 12.06 12.16
CA VAL A 43 1.39 11.86 11.09
C VAL A 43 0.29 10.91 11.56
N GLN A 44 0.63 9.80 12.23
CA GLN A 44 -0.37 8.86 12.75
C GLN A 44 -1.27 9.49 13.80
N GLU A 45 -0.73 10.25 14.76
CA GLU A 45 -1.52 10.94 15.78
C GLU A 45 -2.50 11.94 15.12
N MET A 46 -2.02 12.75 14.18
CA MET A 46 -2.87 13.68 13.43
C MET A 46 -3.98 12.95 12.67
N LEU A 47 -3.64 11.85 11.96
CA LEU A 47 -4.63 11.03 11.24
C LEU A 47 -5.66 10.45 12.20
N CYS A 48 -5.23 9.88 13.32
CA CYS A 48 -6.12 9.30 14.32
C CYS A 48 -7.13 10.34 14.86
N ASP A 49 -6.64 11.55 15.20
CA ASP A 49 -7.48 12.63 15.72
C ASP A 49 -8.50 13.16 14.70
N GLU A 50 -8.08 13.35 13.45
CA GLU A 50 -8.97 13.84 12.40
C GLU A 50 -9.97 12.76 11.95
N LEU A 51 -9.53 11.50 11.78
CA LEU A 51 -10.40 10.39 11.37
C LEU A 51 -11.47 10.07 12.44
N LYS A 52 -11.14 10.21 13.73
CA LYS A 52 -12.11 10.08 14.82
C LYS A 52 -13.21 11.15 14.77
N LYS A 53 -12.93 12.35 14.28
CA LYS A 53 -13.96 13.40 14.09
C LYS A 53 -14.93 13.02 12.98
N VAL A 54 -14.41 12.40 11.89
CA VAL A 54 -15.25 11.95 10.75
C VAL A 54 -16.15 10.76 11.13
N LEU A 55 -15.60 9.79 11.85
CA LEU A 55 -16.34 8.59 12.27
C LEU A 55 -15.96 8.16 13.70
N PRO A 56 -16.58 8.78 14.73
CA PRO A 56 -16.19 8.58 16.13
C PRO A 56 -16.30 7.14 16.64
N LYS A 57 -17.13 6.31 15.98
CA LYS A 57 -17.36 4.91 16.36
C LYS A 57 -16.38 3.93 15.67
N ALA A 58 -15.56 4.41 14.73
CA ALA A 58 -14.59 3.57 14.05
C ALA A 58 -13.42 3.25 14.99
N GLN A 59 -12.97 2.00 14.92
CA GLN A 59 -11.71 1.59 15.48
C GLN A 59 -10.57 2.08 14.58
N PHE A 60 -9.35 2.01 15.08
CA PHE A 60 -8.17 2.45 14.37
C PHE A 60 -7.07 1.38 14.47
N ILE A 61 -6.58 0.92 13.34
CA ILE A 61 -5.39 0.11 13.18
C ILE A 61 -4.36 0.98 12.46
N GLY A 62 -3.28 1.32 13.14
CA GLY A 62 -2.17 2.06 12.54
C GLY A 62 -0.87 1.28 12.73
N GLU A 63 0.08 1.50 11.87
CA GLU A 63 1.40 0.85 11.95
C GLU A 63 2.06 1.11 13.31
N GLU A 64 1.96 2.36 13.83
CA GLU A 64 2.59 2.79 15.07
C GLU A 64 1.67 2.62 16.30
N SER A 65 0.68 1.73 16.24
CA SER A 65 -0.28 1.47 17.33
C SER A 65 -0.17 0.05 17.86
N SER A 66 -0.53 -0.13 19.14
CA SER A 66 -0.77 -1.46 19.70
C SER A 66 -2.08 -2.05 19.15
N HIS A 67 -2.05 -3.28 18.65
CA HIS A 67 -3.18 -3.94 17.97
C HIS A 67 -4.02 -4.84 18.89
N ALA A 68 -4.18 -4.49 20.18
CA ALA A 68 -4.96 -5.28 21.12
C ALA A 68 -6.47 -5.19 20.84
N ASP A 69 -7.14 -6.34 20.75
CA ASP A 69 -8.60 -6.53 20.83
C ASP A 69 -9.48 -5.75 19.84
N LEU A 70 -9.16 -5.83 18.53
CA LEU A 70 -10.03 -5.23 17.50
C LEU A 70 -11.35 -5.99 17.35
N ASN A 71 -12.46 -5.28 17.52
CA ASN A 71 -13.79 -5.81 17.19
C ASN A 71 -13.99 -5.79 15.67
N ARG A 72 -13.99 -6.95 15.05
CA ARG A 72 -14.13 -7.13 13.59
C ARG A 72 -15.53 -6.81 13.07
N ASP A 73 -16.52 -6.64 13.94
CA ASP A 73 -17.91 -6.40 13.57
C ASP A 73 -18.26 -4.94 13.33
N GLY A 74 -17.31 -4.01 13.48
CA GLY A 74 -17.49 -2.58 13.37
C GLY A 74 -16.79 -1.93 12.18
N TYR A 75 -16.81 -0.59 12.19
CA TYR A 75 -15.98 0.22 11.32
C TYR A 75 -14.56 0.26 11.84
N CYS A 76 -13.59 0.20 10.93
CA CYS A 76 -12.17 0.27 11.26
C CYS A 76 -11.41 1.09 10.22
N PHE A 77 -10.67 2.11 10.67
CA PHE A 77 -9.64 2.73 9.86
C PHE A 77 -8.36 1.91 9.93
N ILE A 78 -7.74 1.66 8.79
CA ILE A 78 -6.46 0.94 8.64
C ILE A 78 -5.50 1.91 7.98
N VAL A 79 -4.42 2.26 8.69
CA VAL A 79 -3.60 3.43 8.37
C VAL A 79 -2.11 3.08 8.39
N ASP A 80 -1.42 3.47 7.34
CA ASP A 80 0.03 3.63 7.32
C ASP A 80 0.34 5.13 7.21
N PRO A 81 0.98 5.72 8.22
CA PRO A 81 1.30 7.14 8.21
C PRO A 81 2.32 7.51 7.14
N ILE A 82 3.35 6.67 6.92
CA ILE A 82 4.41 6.88 5.94
C ILE A 82 4.84 5.52 5.34
N ASP A 83 4.03 4.95 4.42
CA ASP A 83 4.45 3.77 3.66
C ASP A 83 5.73 4.08 2.89
N GLY A 84 6.80 3.38 3.23
CA GLY A 84 8.15 3.66 2.74
C GLY A 84 8.96 4.57 3.67
N THR A 85 8.93 4.35 4.99
CA THR A 85 9.70 5.10 6.01
C THR A 85 11.19 5.22 5.67
N ALA A 86 11.82 4.16 5.15
CA ALA A 86 13.21 4.22 4.71
C ALA A 86 13.40 5.22 3.55
N ASN A 87 12.49 5.24 2.56
CA ASN A 87 12.54 6.21 1.47
C ASN A 87 12.39 7.65 2.00
N PHE A 88 11.47 7.86 2.94
CA PHE A 88 11.28 9.14 3.59
C PHE A 88 12.56 9.58 4.30
N ALA A 89 13.12 8.75 5.16
CA ALA A 89 14.28 9.09 5.99
C ALA A 89 15.55 9.37 5.15
N TRP A 90 15.70 8.72 3.98
CA TRP A 90 16.79 9.00 3.04
C TRP A 90 16.47 10.05 1.99
N ASN A 91 15.35 10.76 2.12
CA ASN A 91 14.91 11.78 1.16
C ASN A 91 14.86 11.24 -0.29
N TYR A 92 14.42 9.99 -0.43
CA TYR A 92 14.26 9.35 -1.74
C TYR A 92 13.01 9.83 -2.48
N CYS A 93 12.17 10.63 -1.81
CA CYS A 93 10.97 11.27 -2.35
C CYS A 93 9.96 10.26 -2.95
N HIS A 94 9.82 9.10 -2.33
CA HIS A 94 8.90 8.05 -2.76
C HIS A 94 8.32 7.31 -1.57
N SER A 95 7.38 7.96 -0.90
CA SER A 95 6.58 7.39 0.20
C SER A 95 5.16 7.93 0.14
N ALA A 96 4.23 7.31 0.85
CA ALA A 96 2.82 7.67 0.79
C ALA A 96 2.14 7.62 2.15
N VAL A 97 1.05 8.38 2.28
CA VAL A 97 0.04 8.21 3.33
C VAL A 97 -1.01 7.22 2.81
N SER A 98 -1.28 6.15 3.56
CA SER A 98 -2.28 5.14 3.21
C SER A 98 -3.39 5.09 4.25
N VAL A 99 -4.65 5.29 3.84
CA VAL A 99 -5.83 5.28 4.70
C VAL A 99 -6.93 4.44 4.08
N GLY A 100 -7.26 3.33 4.75
CA GLY A 100 -8.39 2.49 4.42
C GLY A 100 -9.52 2.62 5.44
N LEU A 101 -10.77 2.55 5.01
CA LEU A 101 -11.93 2.35 5.88
C LEU A 101 -12.59 1.02 5.55
N ALA A 102 -12.70 0.14 6.52
CA ALA A 102 -13.41 -1.13 6.43
C ALA A 102 -14.65 -1.16 7.33
N TYR A 103 -15.62 -1.98 6.95
CA TYR A 103 -16.74 -2.38 7.79
C TYR A 103 -16.88 -3.90 7.74
N LYS A 104 -16.86 -4.57 8.89
CA LYS A 104 -16.91 -6.03 8.98
C LYS A 104 -15.93 -6.70 8.02
N GLU A 105 -14.68 -6.29 8.12
CA GLU A 105 -13.56 -6.77 7.30
C GLU A 105 -13.70 -6.58 5.77
N LYS A 106 -14.67 -5.76 5.32
CA LYS A 106 -14.82 -5.39 3.90
C LYS A 106 -14.40 -3.94 3.70
N MET A 107 -13.49 -3.71 2.77
CA MET A 107 -13.05 -2.36 2.42
C MET A 107 -14.22 -1.56 1.83
N LEU A 108 -14.44 -0.36 2.33
CA LEU A 108 -15.43 0.61 1.86
C LEU A 108 -14.80 1.80 1.14
N LEU A 109 -13.69 2.31 1.67
CA LEU A 109 -12.93 3.42 1.11
C LEU A 109 -11.44 3.11 1.17
N GLY A 110 -10.70 3.55 0.17
CA GLY A 110 -9.25 3.48 0.13
C GLY A 110 -8.68 4.78 -0.44
N LEU A 111 -7.69 5.35 0.25
CA LEU A 111 -6.94 6.52 -0.18
C LEU A 111 -5.45 6.25 0.01
N VAL A 112 -4.66 6.51 -1.04
CA VAL A 112 -3.19 6.49 -1.00
C VAL A 112 -2.71 7.79 -1.61
N TYR A 113 -1.95 8.57 -0.86
CA TYR A 113 -1.46 9.88 -1.29
C TYR A 113 0.06 9.94 -1.33
N ASN A 114 0.59 10.16 -2.53
CA ASN A 114 1.99 10.51 -2.73
C ASN A 114 2.15 12.04 -2.68
N PRO A 115 2.71 12.61 -1.62
CA PRO A 115 2.82 14.06 -1.47
C PRO A 115 3.84 14.69 -2.42
N TYR A 116 4.88 13.97 -2.82
CA TYR A 116 5.93 14.48 -3.68
C TYR A 116 5.47 14.74 -5.13
N LEU A 117 4.51 13.95 -5.61
CA LEU A 117 3.94 14.07 -6.95
C LEU A 117 2.54 14.70 -6.93
N ASP A 118 2.00 15.03 -5.75
CA ASP A 118 0.61 15.43 -5.54
C ASP A 118 -0.38 14.46 -6.21
N GLU A 119 -0.17 13.15 -6.01
CA GLU A 119 -0.99 12.10 -6.57
C GLU A 119 -1.84 11.44 -5.48
N LEU A 120 -3.14 11.72 -5.51
CA LEU A 120 -4.13 11.09 -4.65
C LEU A 120 -4.86 9.99 -5.42
N PHE A 121 -4.54 8.74 -5.10
CA PHE A 121 -5.32 7.57 -5.50
C PHE A 121 -6.47 7.38 -4.52
N SER A 122 -7.66 7.14 -5.03
CA SER A 122 -8.85 6.94 -4.19
C SER A 122 -9.84 5.99 -4.82
N ALA A 123 -10.56 5.24 -3.96
CA ALA A 123 -11.67 4.40 -4.36
C ALA A 123 -12.75 4.35 -3.28
N GLU A 124 -13.99 4.19 -3.71
CA GLU A 124 -15.13 3.82 -2.88
C GLU A 124 -15.73 2.54 -3.48
N ALA A 125 -16.05 1.57 -2.63
CA ALA A 125 -16.56 0.26 -3.06
C ALA A 125 -17.74 0.36 -4.02
N GLY A 126 -17.62 -0.23 -5.21
CA GLY A 126 -18.60 -0.20 -6.29
C GLY A 126 -18.66 1.09 -7.12
N LYS A 127 -17.76 2.07 -6.87
CA LYS A 127 -17.78 3.36 -7.59
C LYS A 127 -16.58 3.57 -8.53
N GLY A 128 -15.62 2.66 -8.52
CA GLY A 128 -14.40 2.71 -9.31
C GLY A 128 -13.26 3.44 -8.62
N ALA A 129 -12.10 3.46 -9.27
CA ALA A 129 -10.88 4.06 -8.78
C ALA A 129 -10.54 5.35 -9.52
N PHE A 130 -9.86 6.26 -8.81
CA PHE A 130 -9.55 7.60 -9.31
C PHE A 130 -8.13 8.02 -8.91
N LEU A 131 -7.46 8.77 -9.79
CA LEU A 131 -6.24 9.51 -9.53
C LEU A 131 -6.52 11.01 -9.67
N ASN A 132 -6.39 11.77 -8.59
CA ASN A 132 -6.72 13.20 -8.56
C ASN A 132 -8.12 13.49 -9.15
N GLY A 133 -9.12 12.68 -8.79
CA GLY A 133 -10.49 12.79 -9.25
C GLY A 133 -10.75 12.34 -10.71
N LYS A 134 -9.73 11.93 -11.45
CA LYS A 134 -9.86 11.34 -12.78
C LYS A 134 -9.94 9.84 -12.68
N ARG A 135 -10.95 9.22 -13.32
CA ARG A 135 -11.13 7.76 -13.31
C ARG A 135 -9.92 7.06 -13.93
N ILE A 136 -9.46 6.01 -13.27
CA ILE A 136 -8.34 5.17 -13.72
C ILE A 136 -8.80 3.72 -13.92
N SER A 137 -7.99 2.95 -14.64
CA SER A 137 -8.17 1.51 -14.81
C SER A 137 -6.82 0.81 -14.93
N ALA A 138 -6.75 -0.41 -14.44
CA ALA A 138 -5.60 -1.28 -14.61
C ALA A 138 -5.33 -1.53 -16.11
N SER A 139 -4.06 -1.74 -16.43
CA SER A 139 -3.61 -2.04 -17.79
C SER A 139 -4.18 -3.37 -18.28
N LYS A 140 -4.31 -3.49 -19.60
CA LYS A 140 -4.63 -4.74 -20.30
C LYS A 140 -3.39 -5.37 -20.95
N ARG A 141 -2.19 -4.85 -20.68
CA ARG A 141 -0.95 -5.45 -21.18
C ARG A 141 -0.74 -6.82 -20.53
N ASN A 142 -0.14 -7.73 -21.30
CA ASN A 142 0.33 -9.01 -20.80
C ASN A 142 1.63 -8.82 -19.99
N LEU A 143 2.05 -9.88 -19.28
CA LEU A 143 3.23 -9.83 -18.43
C LEU A 143 4.51 -9.55 -19.20
N GLU A 144 4.70 -10.18 -20.36
CA GLU A 144 5.89 -10.04 -21.21
C GLU A 144 6.20 -8.59 -21.60
N ASN A 145 5.14 -7.80 -21.84
CA ASN A 145 5.24 -6.39 -22.24
C ASN A 145 5.02 -5.42 -21.05
N GLY A 146 5.11 -5.93 -19.83
CA GLY A 146 4.78 -5.23 -18.60
C GLY A 146 5.97 -4.93 -17.71
N LEU A 147 5.84 -3.86 -16.92
CA LEU A 147 6.72 -3.60 -15.79
C LEU A 147 6.21 -4.34 -14.56
N VAL A 148 7.12 -4.96 -13.82
CA VAL A 148 6.83 -5.62 -12.55
C VAL A 148 7.46 -4.84 -11.41
N CYS A 149 6.66 -4.48 -10.41
CA CYS A 149 7.15 -3.95 -9.15
C CYS A 149 7.26 -5.08 -8.11
N PHE A 150 8.21 -4.95 -7.16
CA PHE A 150 8.30 -5.88 -6.06
C PHE A 150 8.83 -5.24 -4.79
N GLY A 151 8.39 -5.77 -3.65
CA GLY A 151 8.93 -5.44 -2.36
C GLY A 151 9.87 -6.53 -1.83
N SER A 152 10.74 -6.18 -0.90
CA SER A 152 11.81 -7.06 -0.42
C SER A 152 11.67 -7.47 1.04
N SER A 153 10.57 -7.08 1.71
CA SER A 153 10.32 -7.34 3.14
C SER A 153 11.60 -7.12 3.98
N PRO A 154 12.12 -5.87 4.03
CA PRO A 154 13.49 -5.61 4.53
C PRO A 154 13.70 -6.01 6.00
N TYR A 155 12.64 -6.10 6.76
CA TYR A 155 12.59 -6.54 8.16
C TYR A 155 12.60 -8.07 8.34
N ASP A 156 12.41 -8.86 7.28
CA ASP A 156 12.45 -10.33 7.32
C ASP A 156 13.39 -10.90 6.23
N LYS A 157 14.68 -10.95 6.54
CA LYS A 157 15.70 -11.46 5.62
C LYS A 157 15.55 -12.96 5.27
N THR A 158 14.73 -13.70 6.00
CA THR A 158 14.45 -15.11 5.68
C THR A 158 13.66 -15.26 4.37
N LYS A 159 13.02 -14.18 3.91
CA LYS A 159 12.29 -14.11 2.63
C LYS A 159 13.19 -13.80 1.43
N ALA A 160 14.47 -13.48 1.65
CA ALA A 160 15.34 -12.98 0.59
C ALA A 160 15.45 -13.95 -0.60
N ASP A 161 15.74 -15.23 -0.35
CA ASP A 161 15.88 -16.23 -1.42
C ASP A 161 14.61 -16.38 -2.26
N ALA A 162 13.45 -16.47 -1.61
CA ALA A 162 12.16 -16.56 -2.31
C ALA A 162 11.87 -15.28 -3.12
N THR A 163 12.09 -14.10 -2.51
CA THR A 163 11.86 -12.81 -3.15
C THR A 163 12.72 -12.63 -4.39
N PHE A 164 14.04 -12.81 -4.25
CA PHE A 164 14.96 -12.55 -5.36
C PHE A 164 14.95 -13.64 -6.43
N SER A 165 14.61 -14.89 -6.07
CA SER A 165 14.34 -15.95 -7.06
C SER A 165 13.13 -15.62 -7.91
N LEU A 166 12.04 -15.14 -7.30
CA LEU A 166 10.85 -14.73 -8.04
C LEU A 166 11.10 -13.43 -8.84
N ALA A 167 11.82 -12.47 -8.27
CA ALA A 167 12.19 -11.25 -9.00
C ALA A 167 13.02 -11.56 -10.25
N ARG A 168 13.98 -12.49 -10.15
CA ARG A 168 14.75 -12.97 -11.28
C ARG A 168 13.88 -13.67 -12.32
N PHE A 169 13.01 -14.58 -11.89
CA PHE A 169 12.07 -15.25 -12.78
C PHE A 169 11.19 -14.25 -13.55
N LEU A 170 10.68 -13.23 -12.86
CA LEU A 170 9.86 -12.19 -13.49
C LEU A 170 10.68 -11.27 -14.40
N TYR A 171 11.94 -10.95 -14.05
CA TYR A 171 12.83 -10.24 -14.95
C TYR A 171 13.06 -10.98 -16.27
N GLU A 172 13.14 -12.31 -16.25
CA GLU A 172 13.32 -13.14 -17.43
C GLU A 172 12.02 -13.28 -18.27
N ASN A 173 10.85 -12.95 -17.73
CA ASN A 173 9.52 -13.15 -18.35
C ASN A 173 8.68 -11.87 -18.48
N ALA A 174 9.20 -10.72 -18.11
CA ALA A 174 8.55 -9.42 -18.25
C ALA A 174 9.48 -8.43 -18.97
N LEU A 175 9.00 -7.22 -19.22
CA LEU A 175 9.81 -6.18 -19.85
C LEU A 175 10.96 -5.74 -18.93
N ASP A 176 10.68 -5.51 -17.64
CA ASP A 176 11.68 -5.11 -16.64
C ASP A 176 11.06 -5.14 -15.23
N VAL A 177 11.91 -5.08 -14.20
CA VAL A 177 11.47 -5.07 -12.79
C VAL A 177 11.83 -3.75 -12.10
N ARG A 178 11.06 -3.39 -11.08
CA ARG A 178 11.27 -2.19 -10.25
C ARG A 178 11.15 -2.55 -8.77
N ARG A 179 12.02 -1.97 -7.95
CA ARG A 179 11.92 -2.01 -6.49
C ARG A 179 11.84 -0.58 -5.97
N SER A 180 10.64 -0.09 -5.72
CA SER A 180 10.39 1.31 -5.33
C SER A 180 10.59 1.55 -3.84
N GLY A 181 10.05 0.67 -2.99
CA GLY A 181 10.11 0.75 -1.54
C GLY A 181 8.87 1.33 -0.86
N SER A 182 7.77 1.46 -1.59
CA SER A 182 6.44 1.81 -1.09
C SER A 182 5.43 0.82 -1.67
N ALA A 183 4.91 -0.09 -0.86
CA ALA A 183 4.00 -1.13 -1.30
C ALA A 183 2.65 -0.54 -1.74
N ALA A 184 2.13 0.44 -0.98
CA ALA A 184 0.88 1.10 -1.32
C ALA A 184 0.94 1.80 -2.68
N LEU A 185 2.07 2.49 -2.99
CA LEU A 185 2.25 3.14 -4.30
C LEU A 185 2.40 2.13 -5.42
N ASP A 186 3.19 1.06 -5.23
CA ASP A 186 3.38 0.03 -6.26
C ASP A 186 2.05 -0.63 -6.64
N ILE A 187 1.18 -0.94 -5.66
CA ILE A 187 -0.16 -1.48 -5.91
C ILE A 187 -1.05 -0.42 -6.61
N CYS A 188 -0.98 0.86 -6.22
CA CYS A 188 -1.69 1.93 -6.92
C CYS A 188 -1.19 2.14 -8.36
N TYR A 189 0.07 1.87 -8.63
CA TYR A 189 0.60 1.94 -10.00
C TYR A 189 0.04 0.84 -10.91
N ILE A 190 -0.32 -0.32 -10.35
CA ILE A 190 -1.15 -1.31 -11.06
C ILE A 190 -2.52 -0.72 -11.40
N ALA A 191 -3.17 -0.08 -10.43
CA ALA A 191 -4.52 0.47 -10.61
C ALA A 191 -4.60 1.55 -11.71
N CYS A 192 -3.51 2.30 -11.96
CA CYS A 192 -3.46 3.31 -13.02
C CYS A 192 -2.73 2.84 -14.30
N GLY A 193 -2.31 1.58 -14.37
CA GLY A 193 -1.69 0.99 -15.55
C GLY A 193 -0.24 1.42 -15.80
N ARG A 194 0.48 1.89 -14.78
CA ARG A 194 1.92 2.18 -14.84
C ARG A 194 2.77 0.91 -14.72
N CYS A 195 2.27 -0.08 -13.96
CA CYS A 195 2.87 -1.40 -13.81
C CYS A 195 1.80 -2.47 -14.05
N GLU A 196 2.22 -3.67 -14.39
CA GLU A 196 1.33 -4.78 -14.70
C GLU A 196 1.22 -5.79 -13.57
N LEU A 197 2.27 -5.93 -12.77
CA LEU A 197 2.31 -6.88 -11.65
C LEU A 197 3.08 -6.28 -10.48
N PHE A 198 2.67 -6.65 -9.27
CA PHE A 198 3.39 -6.39 -8.02
C PHE A 198 3.37 -7.65 -7.16
N PHE A 199 4.48 -7.95 -6.49
CA PHE A 199 4.51 -8.97 -5.44
C PHE A 199 5.37 -8.56 -4.26
N GLU A 200 4.99 -9.06 -3.07
CA GLU A 200 5.82 -9.03 -1.88
C GLU A 200 5.49 -10.22 -0.97
N MET A 201 6.52 -10.78 -0.31
CA MET A 201 6.39 -12.01 0.46
C MET A 201 5.76 -11.81 1.84
N SER A 202 5.78 -10.59 2.37
CA SER A 202 5.20 -10.28 3.68
C SER A 202 4.88 -8.79 3.81
N LEU A 203 3.61 -8.45 3.85
CA LEU A 203 3.09 -7.11 4.11
C LEU A 203 2.13 -7.13 5.29
N ALA A 204 2.06 -6.02 6.02
CA ALA A 204 1.05 -5.80 7.04
C ALA A 204 -0.25 -5.26 6.41
N PRO A 205 -1.39 -5.33 7.10
CA PRO A 205 -2.66 -4.84 6.56
C PRO A 205 -2.65 -3.37 6.13
N TRP A 206 -1.93 -2.50 6.83
CA TRP A 206 -1.85 -1.09 6.52
C TRP A 206 -1.10 -0.80 5.22
N ASP A 207 -0.15 -1.66 4.82
CA ASP A 207 0.61 -1.53 3.57
C ASP A 207 -0.28 -1.75 2.33
N TYR A 208 -1.35 -2.58 2.44
CA TYR A 208 -2.14 -2.98 1.28
C TYR A 208 -3.64 -2.70 1.37
N ALA A 209 -4.24 -2.48 2.54
CA ALA A 209 -5.70 -2.42 2.67
C ALA A 209 -6.33 -1.34 1.76
N ALA A 210 -5.87 -0.11 1.82
CA ALA A 210 -6.38 0.98 0.97
C ALA A 210 -6.14 0.69 -0.50
N ALA A 211 -4.89 0.33 -0.86
CA ALA A 211 -4.49 0.05 -2.23
C ALA A 211 -5.21 -1.18 -2.82
N SER A 212 -5.60 -2.16 -2.00
CA SER A 212 -6.34 -3.35 -2.43
C SER A 212 -7.72 -2.99 -3.00
N LEU A 213 -8.42 -2.07 -2.35
CA LEU A 213 -9.68 -1.56 -2.89
C LEU A 213 -9.45 -0.78 -4.18
N ILE A 214 -8.41 0.08 -4.21
CA ILE A 214 -8.11 0.91 -5.37
C ILE A 214 -7.82 0.04 -6.61
N VAL A 215 -6.97 -0.99 -6.47
CA VAL A 215 -6.66 -1.88 -7.60
C VAL A 215 -7.85 -2.71 -8.03
N THR A 216 -8.68 -3.16 -7.09
CA THR A 216 -9.91 -3.94 -7.40
C THR A 216 -10.93 -3.08 -8.14
N GLU A 217 -11.18 -1.86 -7.67
CA GLU A 217 -12.10 -0.90 -8.29
C GLU A 217 -11.59 -0.39 -9.66
N ALA A 218 -10.28 -0.45 -9.90
CA ALA A 218 -9.67 -0.21 -11.20
C ALA A 218 -9.79 -1.41 -12.17
N GLY A 219 -10.34 -2.53 -11.72
CA GLY A 219 -10.50 -3.76 -12.51
C GLY A 219 -9.30 -4.69 -12.50
N GLY A 220 -8.27 -4.44 -11.67
CA GLY A 220 -7.17 -5.35 -11.40
C GLY A 220 -7.58 -6.48 -10.45
N LEU A 221 -6.60 -7.32 -10.09
CA LEU A 221 -6.73 -8.42 -9.14
C LEU A 221 -5.67 -8.29 -8.05
N ILE A 222 -6.02 -8.69 -6.82
CA ILE A 222 -5.09 -8.76 -5.71
C ILE A 222 -5.43 -9.95 -4.81
N THR A 223 -4.41 -10.74 -4.46
CA THR A 223 -4.52 -11.94 -3.63
C THR A 223 -3.25 -12.16 -2.82
N THR A 224 -3.23 -13.21 -2.03
CA THR A 224 -1.97 -13.78 -1.53
C THR A 224 -1.18 -14.43 -2.68
N MET A 225 0.10 -14.79 -2.42
CA MET A 225 0.90 -15.60 -3.34
C MET A 225 0.40 -17.05 -3.48
N GLN A 226 -0.66 -17.45 -2.77
CA GLN A 226 -1.38 -18.71 -2.91
C GLN A 226 -2.67 -18.56 -3.73
N GLY A 227 -3.02 -17.33 -4.13
CA GLY A 227 -4.26 -17.02 -4.84
C GLY A 227 -5.48 -16.86 -3.92
N GLU A 228 -5.27 -16.76 -2.61
CA GLU A 228 -6.33 -16.58 -1.61
C GLU A 228 -6.66 -15.10 -1.40
N SER A 229 -7.84 -14.82 -0.85
CA SER A 229 -8.24 -13.45 -0.48
C SER A 229 -7.38 -12.89 0.65
N LEU A 230 -6.99 -11.62 0.55
CA LEU A 230 -6.29 -10.91 1.61
C LEU A 230 -7.19 -10.70 2.83
N GLN A 231 -6.59 -10.73 4.01
CA GLN A 231 -7.26 -10.50 5.29
C GLN A 231 -6.73 -9.23 5.96
N LEU A 232 -7.62 -8.42 6.53
CA LEU A 232 -7.28 -7.09 7.05
C LEU A 232 -6.66 -7.09 8.46
N HIS A 233 -6.28 -8.23 8.99
CA HIS A 233 -5.81 -8.36 10.38
C HIS A 233 -4.56 -9.22 10.56
N HIS A 234 -4.00 -9.73 9.47
CA HIS A 234 -2.77 -10.53 9.50
C HIS A 234 -1.80 -10.06 8.42
N ARG A 235 -0.51 -10.20 8.71
CA ARG A 235 0.51 -10.12 7.65
C ARG A 235 0.26 -11.19 6.60
N SER A 236 0.46 -10.82 5.35
CA SER A 236 0.23 -11.71 4.21
C SER A 236 1.26 -11.47 3.12
N SER A 237 1.51 -12.48 2.31
CA SER A 237 2.10 -12.24 1.00
C SER A 237 1.07 -11.57 0.09
N VAL A 238 1.53 -10.77 -0.85
CA VAL A 238 0.65 -10.05 -1.78
C VAL A 238 1.11 -10.27 -3.22
N LEU A 239 0.15 -10.55 -4.10
CA LEU A 239 0.28 -10.54 -5.55
C LEU A 239 -0.84 -9.68 -6.12
N ALA A 240 -0.50 -8.58 -6.79
CA ALA A 240 -1.45 -7.70 -7.46
C ALA A 240 -1.10 -7.57 -8.94
N GLY A 241 -2.11 -7.40 -9.81
CA GLY A 241 -1.86 -7.23 -11.23
C GLY A 241 -3.07 -6.80 -12.05
N GLY A 242 -2.81 -6.28 -13.24
CA GLY A 242 -3.81 -6.22 -14.31
C GLY A 242 -4.25 -7.65 -14.66
N ARG A 243 -5.50 -7.82 -15.11
CA ARG A 243 -6.08 -9.16 -15.29
C ARG A 243 -5.26 -10.07 -16.22
N GLU A 244 -4.73 -9.51 -17.30
CA GLU A 244 -3.93 -10.27 -18.28
C GLU A 244 -2.60 -10.71 -17.67
N ALA A 245 -1.80 -9.76 -17.13
CA ALA A 245 -0.51 -10.06 -16.51
C ALA A 245 -0.64 -11.00 -15.30
N TYR A 246 -1.71 -10.83 -14.49
CA TYR A 246 -2.00 -11.71 -13.35
C TYR A 246 -2.30 -13.16 -13.81
N ARG A 247 -3.06 -13.34 -14.90
CA ARG A 247 -3.31 -14.67 -15.48
C ARG A 247 -2.03 -15.27 -16.05
N ASP A 248 -1.27 -14.50 -16.83
CA ASP A 248 -0.01 -14.95 -17.43
C ASP A 248 0.98 -15.40 -16.35
N PHE A 249 1.08 -14.66 -15.25
CA PHE A 249 1.89 -15.07 -14.10
C PHE A 249 1.56 -16.49 -13.64
N TRP A 250 0.29 -16.79 -13.40
CA TRP A 250 -0.11 -18.12 -12.95
C TRP A 250 0.09 -19.23 -13.98
N GLU A 251 -0.01 -18.89 -15.27
CA GLU A 251 0.23 -19.86 -16.36
C GLU A 251 1.71 -20.28 -16.44
N ILE A 252 2.64 -19.38 -16.14
CA ILE A 252 4.08 -19.66 -16.23
C ILE A 252 4.67 -20.11 -14.88
N TYR A 253 4.18 -19.59 -13.76
CA TYR A 253 4.73 -19.86 -12.41
C TYR A 253 4.35 -21.25 -11.87
N LYS A 254 3.25 -21.84 -12.34
CA LYS A 254 2.80 -23.20 -11.96
C LYS A 254 3.42 -24.31 -12.80
N LYS A 255 4.20 -23.99 -13.81
CA LYS A 255 4.93 -24.97 -14.64
C LYS A 255 6.28 -25.29 -14.02
#